data_fe81093a37b14bac3b6ed5d05801797b
#
_entry.id   fe81093a37b14bac3b6ed5d05801797b
#
_cell.length_a   1.000
_cell.length_b   1.000
_cell.length_c   1.000
_cell.angle_alpha   90.00
_cell.angle_beta   90.00
_cell.angle_gamma   90.00
#
_symmetry.space_group_name_H-M   'P 1'
#
loop_
_entity.id
_entity.type
_entity.pdbx_description
1 polymer ?
#
loop_
_entity_poly.entity_id
_entity_poly.type
_entity_poly.pdbx_seq_one_letter_code
_entity_poly.pdbx_strand_id
1 'polypeptide(L)'
;MDKEMKALLQAAAVTGRLPIVRFELRSSKDRELISTALRDVWMTGPDDGMALVKARAAWIAEAAQAGVVQVTYHLPVTLRRDYALYEESGLFAQLRQMTEEGAKRPDFLFDIPHIKRGAVVLTDAGRQALAQAE
;
A
#
# COMPACT_ATOMS: atom_id res chain seq x y z
N MET A 1 -0.50 -20.05 -13.06
CA MET A 1 -0.55 -18.79 -12.25
C MET A 1 -1.90 -18.72 -11.58
N ASP A 2 -1.95 -18.47 -10.30
CA ASP A 2 -3.23 -18.38 -9.64
C ASP A 2 -3.97 -17.08 -9.99
N LYS A 3 -5.27 -17.08 -9.72
CA LYS A 3 -6.18 -16.02 -10.11
C LYS A 3 -5.82 -14.68 -9.48
N GLU A 4 -5.41 -14.70 -8.24
CA GLU A 4 -5.08 -13.49 -7.47
C GLU A 4 -3.80 -12.85 -7.98
N MET A 5 -2.79 -13.66 -8.27
CA MET A 5 -1.54 -13.17 -8.84
C MET A 5 -1.78 -12.57 -10.23
N LYS A 6 -2.58 -13.24 -11.04
CA LYS A 6 -2.94 -12.73 -12.37
C LYS A 6 -3.65 -11.39 -12.27
N ALA A 7 -4.59 -11.23 -11.34
CA ALA A 7 -5.31 -9.99 -11.13
C ALA A 7 -4.38 -8.85 -10.75
N LEU A 8 -3.39 -9.11 -9.87
CA LEU A 8 -2.38 -8.13 -9.50
C LEU A 8 -1.56 -7.68 -10.71
N LEU A 9 -1.06 -8.65 -11.49
CA LEU A 9 -0.23 -8.34 -12.65
C LEU A 9 -1.03 -7.58 -13.72
N GLN A 10 -2.29 -7.93 -13.93
CA GLN A 10 -3.17 -7.22 -14.84
C GLN A 10 -3.41 -5.78 -14.40
N ALA A 11 -3.65 -5.56 -13.11
CA ALA A 11 -3.85 -4.23 -12.56
C ALA A 11 -2.61 -3.36 -12.76
N ALA A 12 -1.43 -3.92 -12.52
CA ALA A 12 -0.17 -3.20 -12.73
C ALA A 12 0.08 -2.92 -14.22
N ALA A 13 -0.29 -3.85 -15.11
CA ALA A 13 -0.13 -3.68 -16.55
C ALA A 13 -1.02 -2.56 -17.09
N VAL A 14 -2.28 -2.52 -16.65
CA VAL A 14 -3.26 -1.53 -17.12
C VAL A 14 -2.86 -0.12 -16.71
N THR A 15 -2.40 0.05 -15.49
CA THR A 15 -2.04 1.37 -14.96
C THR A 15 -0.62 1.80 -15.33
N GLY A 16 0.23 0.85 -15.72
CA GLY A 16 1.67 1.07 -15.86
C GLY A 16 2.37 1.13 -14.52
N ARG A 17 1.76 1.79 -13.55
CA ARG A 17 2.21 1.88 -12.16
C ARG A 17 0.98 1.82 -11.26
N LEU A 18 0.84 0.71 -10.55
CA LEU A 18 -0.30 0.51 -9.67
C LEU A 18 -0.08 1.28 -8.38
N PRO A 19 -0.93 2.26 -8.04
CA PRO A 19 -0.78 2.99 -6.78
C PRO A 19 -1.00 2.08 -5.59
N ILE A 20 -0.03 2.07 -4.69
CA ILE A 20 -0.13 1.43 -3.39
C ILE A 20 0.36 2.40 -2.34
N VAL A 21 0.07 2.14 -1.08
CA VAL A 21 0.54 2.99 0.01
C VAL A 21 1.07 2.16 1.16
N ARG A 22 1.83 2.84 2.02
CA ARG A 22 2.19 2.35 3.33
C ARG A 22 1.49 3.25 4.34
N PHE A 23 0.72 2.66 5.25
CA PHE A 23 0.15 3.39 6.38
C PHE A 23 1.18 3.41 7.49
N GLU A 24 1.58 4.60 7.90
CA GLU A 24 2.63 4.81 8.89
C GLU A 24 2.09 5.59 10.08
N LEU A 25 2.70 5.33 11.22
CA LEU A 25 2.53 6.13 12.43
C LEU A 25 3.79 6.97 12.59
N ARG A 26 3.62 8.27 12.76
CA ARG A 26 4.72 9.20 12.94
C ARG A 26 4.55 10.01 14.21
N SER A 27 5.62 10.65 14.65
CA SER A 27 5.65 11.45 15.88
C SER A 27 5.89 12.91 15.55
N SER A 28 5.10 13.80 16.16
CA SER A 28 5.35 15.25 16.08
C SER A 28 6.58 15.67 16.87
N LYS A 29 7.04 14.83 17.80
CA LYS A 29 8.17 15.10 18.67
C LYS A 29 9.50 14.60 18.13
N ASP A 30 9.48 13.61 17.24
CA ASP A 30 10.68 12.98 16.69
C ASP A 30 10.44 12.57 15.25
N ARG A 31 11.06 13.30 14.31
CA ARG A 31 10.90 13.05 12.87
C ARG A 31 11.43 11.70 12.42
N GLU A 32 12.37 11.14 13.15
CA GLU A 32 12.98 9.86 12.79
C GLU A 32 12.18 8.67 13.30
N LEU A 33 11.20 8.91 14.19
CA LEU A 33 10.38 7.87 14.75
C LEU A 33 9.22 7.56 13.80
N ILE A 34 9.33 6.45 13.09
CA ILE A 34 8.34 5.99 12.12
C ILE A 34 8.04 4.53 12.39
N SER A 35 6.76 4.20 12.51
CA SER A 35 6.31 2.82 12.60
C SER A 35 5.39 2.50 11.44
N THR A 36 5.60 1.36 10.80
CA THR A 36 4.74 0.91 9.72
C THR A 36 3.56 0.14 10.28
N ALA A 37 2.36 0.68 10.12
CA ALA A 37 1.13 0.01 10.54
C ALA A 37 0.71 -1.05 9.51
N LEU A 38 0.68 -0.68 8.23
CA LEU A 38 0.40 -1.60 7.12
C LEU A 38 1.28 -1.22 5.94
N ARG A 39 1.84 -2.22 5.27
CA ARG A 39 2.67 -2.00 4.09
C ARG A 39 2.03 -2.64 2.86
N ASP A 40 2.39 -2.10 1.69
CA ASP A 40 1.94 -2.60 0.40
C ASP A 40 0.42 -2.67 0.33
N VAL A 41 -0.23 -1.59 0.75
CA VAL A 41 -1.69 -1.50 0.80
C VAL A 41 -2.21 -1.21 -0.60
N TRP A 42 -2.98 -2.15 -1.13
CA TRP A 42 -3.66 -2.01 -2.42
C TRP A 42 -5.16 -2.11 -2.19
N MET A 43 -5.87 -1.03 -2.48
CA MET A 43 -7.32 -0.94 -2.36
C MET A 43 -7.94 -0.63 -3.70
N THR A 44 -9.14 -1.14 -3.91
CA THR A 44 -9.98 -0.82 -5.08
C THR A 44 -11.26 -0.11 -4.67
N GLY A 45 -11.56 -0.08 -3.38
CA GLY A 45 -12.70 0.63 -2.81
C GLY A 45 -12.41 1.13 -1.40
N PRO A 46 -13.06 2.22 -0.96
CA PRO A 46 -12.78 2.81 0.36
C PRO A 46 -13.22 1.93 1.52
N ASP A 47 -14.06 0.94 1.25
CA ASP A 47 -14.58 0.01 2.26
C ASP A 47 -13.85 -1.32 2.29
N ASP A 48 -12.77 -1.47 1.54
CA ASP A 48 -11.96 -2.69 1.56
C ASP A 48 -11.49 -2.96 2.99
N GLY A 49 -11.76 -4.18 3.48
CA GLY A 49 -11.46 -4.54 4.86
C GLY A 49 -10.03 -5.02 5.06
N MET A 50 -9.67 -5.16 6.32
CA MET A 50 -8.32 -5.54 6.73
C MET A 50 -7.87 -6.89 6.14
N ALA A 51 -8.76 -7.89 6.14
CA ALA A 51 -8.43 -9.23 5.63
C ALA A 51 -8.05 -9.19 4.16
N LEU A 52 -8.81 -8.45 3.33
CA LEU A 52 -8.52 -8.31 1.91
C LEU A 52 -7.22 -7.56 1.67
N VAL A 53 -7.01 -6.46 2.40
CA VAL A 53 -5.80 -5.64 2.28
C VAL A 53 -4.56 -6.46 2.65
N LYS A 54 -4.63 -7.25 3.73
CA LYS A 54 -3.51 -8.11 4.13
C LYS A 54 -3.25 -9.23 3.11
N ALA A 55 -4.30 -9.82 2.55
CA ALA A 55 -4.14 -10.83 1.52
C ALA A 55 -3.46 -10.24 0.26
N ARG A 56 -3.90 -9.07 -0.17
CA ARG A 56 -3.28 -8.37 -1.30
C ARG A 56 -1.82 -8.01 -1.03
N ALA A 57 -1.50 -7.57 0.18
CA ALA A 57 -0.12 -7.28 0.55
C ALA A 57 0.75 -8.52 0.47
N ALA A 58 0.23 -9.69 0.86
CA ALA A 58 0.93 -10.96 0.72
C ALA A 58 1.18 -11.32 -0.74
N TRP A 59 0.21 -11.10 -1.62
CA TRP A 59 0.38 -11.33 -3.06
C TRP A 59 1.45 -10.42 -3.65
N ILE A 60 1.46 -9.15 -3.25
CA ILE A 60 2.48 -8.19 -3.70
C ILE A 60 3.87 -8.63 -3.24
N ALA A 61 4.01 -9.05 -1.99
CA ALA A 61 5.29 -9.53 -1.45
C ALA A 61 5.77 -10.76 -2.20
N GLU A 62 4.88 -11.72 -2.46
CA GLU A 62 5.18 -12.93 -3.23
C GLU A 62 5.63 -12.59 -4.66
N ALA A 63 4.92 -11.68 -5.31
CA ALA A 63 5.24 -11.24 -6.67
C ALA A 63 6.61 -10.53 -6.72
N ALA A 64 6.91 -9.70 -5.73
CA ALA A 64 8.19 -9.01 -5.63
C ALA A 64 9.33 -10.01 -5.41
N GLN A 65 9.13 -10.99 -4.54
CA GLN A 65 10.12 -12.03 -4.28
C GLN A 65 10.37 -12.89 -5.52
N ALA A 66 9.33 -13.16 -6.30
CA ALA A 66 9.46 -13.91 -7.55
C ALA A 66 10.08 -13.08 -8.69
N GLY A 67 10.29 -11.78 -8.50
CA GLY A 67 10.89 -10.91 -9.48
C GLY A 67 9.96 -10.47 -10.60
N VAL A 68 8.64 -10.68 -10.46
CA VAL A 68 7.67 -10.31 -11.49
C VAL A 68 7.13 -8.89 -11.34
N VAL A 69 7.29 -8.30 -10.15
CA VAL A 69 6.99 -6.88 -9.90
C VAL A 69 8.11 -6.24 -9.12
N GLN A 70 8.18 -4.92 -9.20
CA GLN A 70 9.03 -4.09 -8.35
C GLN A 70 8.14 -3.16 -7.55
N VAL A 71 8.37 -3.10 -6.25
CA VAL A 71 7.66 -2.19 -5.34
C VAL A 71 8.59 -1.02 -5.04
N THR A 72 8.09 0.20 -5.17
CA THR A 72 8.87 1.40 -4.90
C THR A 72 8.06 2.39 -4.08
N TYR A 73 8.72 3.03 -3.11
CA TYR A 73 8.17 4.13 -2.33
C TYR A 73 8.99 5.43 -2.49
N HIS A 74 9.97 5.41 -3.41
CA HIS A 74 10.85 6.54 -3.64
C HIS A 74 10.42 7.44 -4.79
N LEU A 75 9.61 6.90 -5.70
CA LEU A 75 9.12 7.64 -6.85
C LEU A 75 7.60 7.56 -6.86
N PRO A 76 6.93 8.50 -6.18
CA PRO A 76 5.49 8.63 -6.33
C PRO A 76 5.23 9.12 -7.75
N VAL A 77 4.53 8.33 -8.52
CA VAL A 77 4.51 8.53 -9.95
C VAL A 77 3.19 8.98 -10.46
N THR A 78 2.21 8.84 -9.66
CA THR A 78 0.85 9.07 -10.07
C THR A 78 0.39 10.40 -9.55
N LEU A 79 -0.60 10.94 -10.18
CA LEU A 79 -1.26 12.16 -9.72
C LEU A 79 -1.78 11.94 -8.30
N ARG A 80 -1.74 12.99 -7.52
CA ARG A 80 -2.21 12.95 -6.13
C ARG A 80 -3.61 12.32 -6.01
N ARG A 81 -4.49 12.55 -6.98
CA ARG A 81 -5.83 12.00 -7.02
C ARG A 81 -5.86 10.47 -7.03
N ASP A 82 -4.80 9.82 -7.53
CA ASP A 82 -4.74 8.35 -7.57
C ASP A 82 -4.60 7.73 -6.18
N TYR A 83 -4.26 8.55 -5.19
CA TYR A 83 -4.14 8.13 -3.80
C TYR A 83 -5.30 8.60 -2.91
N ALA A 84 -6.25 9.36 -3.48
CA ALA A 84 -7.39 9.87 -2.72
C ALA A 84 -8.21 8.76 -2.06
N LEU A 85 -8.34 7.62 -2.74
CA LEU A 85 -9.02 6.44 -2.22
C LEU A 85 -8.51 6.03 -0.85
N TYR A 86 -7.19 6.05 -0.68
CA TYR A 86 -6.55 5.64 0.57
C TYR A 86 -6.82 6.63 1.69
N GLU A 87 -6.80 7.93 1.39
CA GLU A 87 -7.10 8.99 2.36
C GLU A 87 -8.54 8.91 2.87
N GLU A 88 -9.46 8.45 2.02
CA GLU A 88 -10.89 8.34 2.32
C GLU A 88 -11.28 6.96 2.86
N SER A 89 -10.33 6.03 2.95
CA SER A 89 -10.62 4.65 3.34
C SER A 89 -11.00 4.52 4.81
N GLY A 90 -11.82 3.50 5.11
CA GLY A 90 -12.18 3.16 6.47
C GLY A 90 -10.98 2.74 7.31
N LEU A 91 -10.00 2.06 6.69
CA LEU A 91 -8.78 1.65 7.40
C LEU A 91 -7.94 2.85 7.81
N PHE A 92 -7.82 3.87 6.96
CA PHE A 92 -7.10 5.08 7.34
C PHE A 92 -7.84 5.86 8.41
N ALA A 93 -9.16 5.87 8.38
CA ALA A 93 -9.98 6.48 9.43
C ALA A 93 -9.72 5.82 10.79
N GLN A 94 -9.59 4.48 10.83
CA GLN A 94 -9.23 3.76 12.04
C GLN A 94 -7.85 4.14 12.55
N LEU A 95 -6.88 4.27 11.64
CA LEU A 95 -5.53 4.70 12.00
C LEU A 95 -5.52 6.10 12.59
N ARG A 96 -6.29 7.01 11.98
CA ARG A 96 -6.43 8.39 12.48
C ARG A 96 -7.04 8.41 13.87
N GLN A 97 -8.08 7.63 14.10
CA GLN A 97 -8.72 7.53 15.42
C GLN A 97 -7.73 7.03 16.48
N MET A 98 -6.94 6.02 16.13
CA MET A 98 -5.93 5.47 17.04
C MET A 98 -4.88 6.52 17.43
N THR A 99 -4.43 7.33 16.47
CA THR A 99 -3.46 8.40 16.75
C THR A 99 -4.07 9.54 17.54
N GLU A 100 -5.34 9.88 17.31
CA GLU A 100 -6.06 10.90 18.09
C GLU A 100 -6.21 10.48 19.55
N GLU A 101 -6.56 9.23 19.80
CA GLU A 101 -6.67 8.69 21.16
C GLU A 101 -5.30 8.59 21.81
N GLY A 102 -4.29 8.15 21.04
CA GLY A 102 -2.92 8.05 21.53
C GLY A 102 -2.33 9.40 21.93
N ALA A 103 -2.66 10.46 21.19
CA ALA A 103 -2.16 11.82 21.48
C ALA A 103 -2.61 12.34 22.86
N LYS A 104 -3.67 11.77 23.41
CA LYS A 104 -4.17 12.11 24.76
C LYS A 104 -3.38 11.44 25.88
N ARG A 105 -2.50 10.51 25.56
CA ARG A 105 -1.70 9.76 26.52
C ARG A 105 -0.27 10.31 26.51
N PRO A 106 0.32 10.63 27.66
CA PRO A 106 1.65 11.25 27.70
C PRO A 106 2.77 10.30 27.25
N ASP A 107 2.55 8.99 27.31
CA ASP A 107 3.54 7.97 26.96
C ASP A 107 3.39 7.45 25.53
N PHE A 108 2.39 7.90 24.78
CA PHE A 108 2.17 7.47 23.40
C PHE A 108 2.98 8.35 22.44
N LEU A 109 3.86 7.71 21.68
CA LEU A 109 4.83 8.41 20.85
C LEU A 109 4.31 8.77 19.46
N PHE A 110 3.29 8.04 18.96
CA PHE A 110 2.82 8.17 17.58
C PHE A 110 1.49 8.89 17.53
N ASP A 111 1.53 10.18 17.18
CA ASP A 111 0.36 11.05 17.16
C ASP A 111 -0.02 11.52 15.75
N ILE A 112 0.71 11.10 14.72
CA ILE A 112 0.45 11.51 13.33
C ILE A 112 0.22 10.29 12.45
N PRO A 113 -0.99 10.14 11.84
CA PRO A 113 -1.20 9.15 10.81
C PRO A 113 -0.63 9.67 9.49
N HIS A 114 0.07 8.81 8.75
CA HIS A 114 0.72 9.22 7.51
C HIS A 114 0.53 8.16 6.42
N ILE A 115 0.32 8.65 5.20
CA ILE A 115 0.26 7.81 4.00
C ILE A 115 1.52 8.05 3.20
N LYS A 116 2.35 7.02 3.08
CA LYS A 116 3.52 7.07 2.19
C LYS A 116 3.13 6.45 0.86
N ARG A 117 3.26 7.22 -0.22
CA ARG A 117 2.85 6.81 -1.55
C ARG A 117 3.89 5.94 -2.21
N GLY A 118 3.41 4.90 -2.87
CA GLY A 118 4.26 3.96 -3.59
C GLY A 118 3.59 3.46 -4.85
N ALA A 119 4.27 2.56 -5.54
CA ALA A 119 3.76 1.95 -6.74
C ALA A 119 4.29 0.53 -6.92
N VAL A 120 3.47 -0.29 -7.60
CA VAL A 120 3.88 -1.60 -8.09
C VAL A 120 4.02 -1.51 -9.59
N VAL A 121 5.18 -1.94 -10.09
CA VAL A 121 5.52 -1.89 -11.52
C VAL A 121 5.87 -3.30 -11.98
N LEU A 122 5.36 -3.71 -13.15
CA LEU A 122 5.76 -4.98 -13.74
C LEU A 122 7.23 -4.92 -14.16
N THR A 123 7.94 -6.00 -13.90
CA THR A 123 9.25 -6.24 -14.50
C THR A 123 9.07 -6.88 -15.89
N ASP A 124 10.16 -7.04 -16.64
CA ASP A 124 10.10 -7.78 -17.90
C ASP A 124 9.63 -9.22 -17.67
N ALA A 125 10.12 -9.86 -16.60
CA ALA A 125 9.68 -11.19 -16.21
C ALA A 125 8.18 -11.21 -15.88
N GLY A 126 7.66 -10.15 -15.26
CA GLY A 126 6.24 -10.03 -14.95
C GLY A 126 5.39 -9.91 -16.20
N ARG A 127 5.82 -9.13 -17.18
CA ARG A 127 5.13 -9.01 -18.47
C ARG A 127 5.09 -10.34 -19.21
N GLN A 128 6.20 -11.06 -19.20
CA GLN A 128 6.27 -12.38 -19.83
C GLN A 128 5.36 -13.39 -19.13
N ALA A 129 5.38 -13.39 -17.80
CA ALA A 129 4.53 -14.29 -17.02
C ALA A 129 3.04 -14.03 -17.29
N LEU A 130 2.64 -12.76 -17.37
CA LEU A 130 1.26 -12.39 -17.65
C LEU A 130 0.86 -12.79 -19.08
N ALA A 131 1.72 -12.58 -20.05
CA ALA A 131 1.46 -12.96 -21.45
C ALA A 131 1.27 -14.46 -21.59
N GLN A 132 2.04 -15.26 -20.87
CA GLN A 132 1.94 -16.72 -20.89
C GLN A 132 0.68 -17.23 -20.18
N ALA A 133 0.17 -16.47 -19.20
CA ALA A 133 -1.03 -16.82 -18.46
C ALA A 133 -2.32 -16.50 -19.23
N GLU A 134 -2.24 -15.69 -20.24
CA GLU A 134 -3.35 -15.33 -21.11
C GLU A 134 -3.36 -16.26 -22.33
#